data_d8dc705aa1ccd6d4d575e4978247424d
#
_entry.id   d8dc705aa1ccd6d4d575e4978247424d
#
_cell.length_a   1.000
_cell.length_b   1.000
_cell.length_c   1.000
_cell.angle_alpha   90.00
_cell.angle_beta   90.00
_cell.angle_gamma   90.00
#
_symmetry.space_group_name_H-M   'P 1'
#
loop_
_entity.id
_entity.type
_entity.pdbx_description
1 polymer ?
#
loop_
_entity_poly.entity_id
_entity_poly.type
_entity_poly.pdbx_seq_one_letter_code
_entity_poly.pdbx_strand_id
1 'polypeptide(L)'
;MASKRKRKLQMKEAQAASAKMAARRETFNENLWKYGLPIGVALLLILVVYFGFFYTLGPANAEEWELEEAETGTTYKSSDYYNNGKLTLVEFFHTECPHCQQQTEPLKEIYSNYSSEIDMFSIGGYKLGSNKVDSKNDIQQFKFQYTLNWPHLYDTNGELMRDYGFNSYPSMVLIKNGEIVYEHSGQVSYDELSKEIEKHK
;
A
#
# COMPACT_ATOMS: atom_id res chain seq x y z
N MET A 1 78.51 -16.75 32.08
CA MET A 1 77.53 -17.84 32.01
C MET A 1 76.06 -17.38 32.22
N ALA A 2 75.75 -16.32 32.92
CA ALA A 2 74.38 -15.81 33.15
C ALA A 2 73.64 -15.32 31.89
N SER A 3 74.31 -14.81 30.85
CA SER A 3 73.68 -14.29 29.62
C SER A 3 73.04 -15.38 28.76
N LYS A 4 73.65 -16.56 28.64
CA LYS A 4 73.10 -17.72 27.86
C LYS A 4 71.82 -18.28 28.52
N ARG A 5 71.76 -18.25 29.84
CA ARG A 5 70.59 -18.80 30.59
C ARG A 5 69.37 -17.88 30.45
N LYS A 6 69.58 -16.57 30.45
CA LYS A 6 68.55 -15.55 30.26
C LYS A 6 67.96 -15.58 28.84
N ARG A 7 68.78 -15.73 27.82
CA ARG A 7 68.34 -15.90 26.44
C ARG A 7 67.47 -17.19 26.24
N LYS A 8 67.90 -18.29 26.88
CA LYS A 8 67.20 -19.57 26.79
C LYS A 8 65.81 -19.51 27.47
N LEU A 9 65.69 -18.72 28.58
CA LEU A 9 64.43 -18.46 29.23
C LEU A 9 63.51 -17.60 28.39
N GLN A 10 64.04 -16.51 27.83
CA GLN A 10 63.24 -15.63 26.93
C GLN A 10 62.72 -16.36 25.67
N MET A 11 63.53 -17.25 25.09
CA MET A 11 63.10 -18.06 23.96
C MET A 11 61.98 -19.05 24.36
N LYS A 12 62.08 -19.67 25.56
CA LYS A 12 60.99 -20.57 26.05
C LYS A 12 59.70 -19.80 26.33
N GLU A 13 59.81 -18.59 26.91
CA GLU A 13 58.62 -17.73 27.16
C GLU A 13 57.98 -17.27 25.83
N ALA A 14 58.79 -16.89 24.83
CA ALA A 14 58.30 -16.52 23.52
C ALA A 14 57.66 -17.72 22.77
N GLN A 15 58.24 -18.90 22.88
CA GLN A 15 57.65 -20.12 22.33
C GLN A 15 56.31 -20.51 23.03
N ALA A 16 56.28 -20.37 24.36
CA ALA A 16 55.04 -20.62 25.13
C ALA A 16 53.92 -19.60 24.79
N ALA A 17 54.31 -18.33 24.58
CA ALA A 17 53.36 -17.27 24.21
C ALA A 17 52.80 -17.51 22.76
N SER A 18 53.69 -17.88 21.83
CA SER A 18 53.28 -18.20 20.45
C SER A 18 52.38 -19.44 20.37
N ALA A 19 52.71 -20.49 21.16
CA ALA A 19 51.84 -21.68 21.27
C ALA A 19 50.46 -21.37 21.87
N LYS A 20 50.39 -20.50 22.90
CA LYS A 20 49.14 -20.03 23.45
C LYS A 20 48.31 -19.22 22.45
N MET A 21 48.96 -18.36 21.66
CA MET A 21 48.26 -17.63 20.60
C MET A 21 47.77 -18.54 19.47
N ALA A 22 48.54 -19.52 19.07
CA ALA A 22 48.13 -20.51 18.07
C ALA A 22 46.91 -21.32 18.54
N ALA A 23 46.93 -21.85 19.78
CA ALA A 23 45.82 -22.58 20.37
C ALA A 23 44.56 -21.70 20.50
N ARG A 24 44.72 -20.43 20.87
CA ARG A 24 43.58 -19.48 20.94
C ARG A 24 43.02 -19.17 19.56
N ARG A 25 43.84 -19.15 18.52
CA ARG A 25 43.41 -18.97 17.12
C ARG A 25 42.63 -20.19 16.62
N GLU A 26 43.09 -21.41 16.93
CA GLU A 26 42.40 -22.64 16.56
C GLU A 26 41.01 -22.73 17.23
N THR A 27 40.94 -22.51 18.54
CA THR A 27 39.66 -22.54 19.26
C THR A 27 38.70 -21.42 18.79
N PHE A 28 39.23 -20.25 18.45
CA PHE A 28 38.43 -19.16 17.89
C PHE A 28 37.90 -19.54 16.48
N ASN A 29 38.73 -20.13 15.66
CA ASN A 29 38.35 -20.55 14.31
C ASN A 29 37.33 -21.70 14.35
N GLU A 30 37.52 -22.69 15.20
CA GLU A 30 36.53 -23.78 15.41
C GLU A 30 35.19 -23.25 15.90
N ASN A 31 35.19 -22.34 16.86
CA ASN A 31 33.96 -21.73 17.39
C ASN A 31 33.27 -20.84 16.34
N LEU A 32 34.05 -20.13 15.51
CA LEU A 32 33.51 -19.32 14.42
C LEU A 32 32.78 -20.19 13.39
N TRP A 33 33.38 -21.31 12.99
CA TRP A 33 32.74 -22.23 12.05
C TRP A 33 31.56 -22.99 12.66
N LYS A 34 31.70 -23.40 13.93
CA LYS A 34 30.68 -24.21 14.60
C LYS A 34 29.44 -23.42 15.02
N TYR A 35 29.60 -22.16 15.43
CA TYR A 35 28.53 -21.33 15.96
C TYR A 35 28.35 -20.00 15.21
N GLY A 36 29.43 -19.35 14.80
CA GLY A 36 29.37 -18.04 14.18
C GLY A 36 28.72 -18.05 12.80
N LEU A 37 29.11 -19.01 11.96
CA LEU A 37 28.56 -19.15 10.60
C LEU A 37 27.06 -19.50 10.63
N PRO A 38 26.58 -20.53 11.36
CA PRO A 38 25.14 -20.83 11.41
C PRO A 38 24.31 -19.72 12.05
N ILE A 39 24.82 -19.03 13.07
CA ILE A 39 24.15 -17.86 13.65
C ILE A 39 24.07 -16.70 12.65
N GLY A 40 25.16 -16.43 11.94
CA GLY A 40 25.19 -15.40 10.89
C GLY A 40 24.20 -15.68 9.77
N VAL A 41 24.13 -16.93 9.29
CA VAL A 41 23.15 -17.34 8.27
C VAL A 41 21.73 -17.23 8.79
N ALA A 42 21.46 -17.64 10.03
CA ALA A 42 20.13 -17.53 10.63
C ALA A 42 19.67 -16.07 10.76
N LEU A 43 20.57 -15.16 11.19
CA LEU A 43 20.27 -13.73 11.27
C LEU A 43 20.01 -13.13 9.90
N LEU A 44 20.77 -13.54 8.88
CA LEU A 44 20.60 -13.08 7.50
C LEU A 44 19.25 -13.56 6.93
N LEU A 45 18.87 -14.81 7.19
CA LEU A 45 17.54 -15.32 6.80
C LEU A 45 16.40 -14.58 7.51
N ILE A 46 16.55 -14.29 8.80
CA ILE A 46 15.57 -13.48 9.55
C ILE A 46 15.45 -12.08 8.94
N LEU A 47 16.56 -11.44 8.58
CA LEU A 47 16.56 -10.14 7.91
C LEU A 47 15.89 -10.21 6.53
N VAL A 48 16.19 -11.24 5.73
CA VAL A 48 15.57 -11.42 4.41
C VAL A 48 14.05 -11.63 4.54
N VAL A 49 13.62 -12.47 5.50
CA VAL A 49 12.19 -12.69 5.77
C VAL A 49 11.55 -11.41 6.30
N TYR A 50 12.18 -10.70 7.23
CA TYR A 50 11.68 -9.46 7.79
C TYR A 50 11.55 -8.37 6.71
N PHE A 51 12.59 -8.14 5.93
CA PHE A 51 12.55 -7.16 4.83
C PHE A 51 11.56 -7.62 3.72
N GLY A 52 11.58 -8.89 3.33
CA GLY A 52 10.61 -9.42 2.37
C GLY A 52 9.18 -9.22 2.84
N PHE A 53 8.88 -9.53 4.09
CA PHE A 53 7.56 -9.35 4.68
C PHE A 53 7.15 -7.87 4.75
N PHE A 54 8.06 -6.98 5.17
CA PHE A 54 7.78 -5.53 5.24
C PHE A 54 7.62 -4.88 3.86
N TYR A 55 8.41 -5.29 2.86
CA TYR A 55 8.29 -4.74 1.51
C TYR A 55 7.11 -5.31 0.71
N THR A 56 6.61 -6.52 1.04
CA THR A 56 5.44 -7.10 0.38
C THR A 56 4.11 -6.78 1.06
N LEU A 57 4.13 -6.28 2.31
CA LEU A 57 2.94 -5.87 3.09
C LEU A 57 2.89 -4.37 3.37
N GLY A 58 3.71 -3.57 2.69
CA GLY A 58 3.54 -2.11 2.67
C GLY A 58 2.18 -1.74 2.05
N PRO A 59 1.64 -0.55 2.36
CA PRO A 59 0.43 -0.09 1.71
C PRO A 59 0.59 -0.15 0.19
N ALA A 60 -0.42 -0.64 -0.50
CA ALA A 60 -0.41 -0.70 -1.96
C ALA A 60 -0.42 0.73 -2.50
N ASN A 61 0.40 0.99 -3.53
CA ASN A 61 0.31 2.25 -4.25
C ASN A 61 -1.03 2.31 -4.97
N ALA A 62 -1.63 3.49 -4.96
CA ALA A 62 -2.82 3.75 -5.75
C ALA A 62 -2.47 3.80 -7.24
N GLU A 63 -3.34 3.24 -8.07
CA GLU A 63 -3.19 3.30 -9.52
C GLU A 63 -3.35 4.73 -10.05
N GLU A 64 -2.51 5.11 -10.99
CA GLU A 64 -2.63 6.39 -11.67
C GLU A 64 -3.69 6.30 -12.79
N TRP A 65 -4.49 7.37 -12.92
CA TRP A 65 -5.51 7.46 -13.94
C TRP A 65 -5.65 8.86 -14.52
N GLU A 66 -6.12 8.92 -15.75
CA GLU A 66 -6.55 10.11 -16.44
C GLU A 66 -7.90 9.81 -17.12
N LEU A 67 -8.99 10.34 -16.56
CA LEU A 67 -10.36 10.05 -16.96
C LEU A 67 -11.15 11.31 -17.20
N GLU A 68 -12.16 11.20 -18.08
CA GLU A 68 -13.03 12.28 -18.47
C GLU A 68 -14.31 12.28 -17.64
N GLU A 69 -14.72 13.45 -17.13
CA GLU A 69 -16.01 13.61 -16.47
C GLU A 69 -17.16 13.44 -17.47
N ALA A 70 -18.14 12.64 -17.13
CA ALA A 70 -19.25 12.30 -17.99
C ALA A 70 -20.13 13.49 -18.35
N GLU A 71 -20.24 14.48 -17.47
CA GLU A 71 -21.11 15.67 -17.64
C GLU A 71 -20.43 16.77 -18.47
N THR A 72 -19.23 17.16 -18.08
CA THR A 72 -18.57 18.35 -18.62
C THR A 72 -17.54 18.03 -19.71
N GLY A 73 -17.09 16.79 -19.79
CA GLY A 73 -15.96 16.39 -20.63
C GLY A 73 -14.61 16.86 -20.09
N THR A 74 -14.56 17.38 -18.87
CA THR A 74 -13.30 17.79 -18.22
C THR A 74 -12.47 16.57 -17.90
N THR A 75 -11.19 16.59 -18.25
CA THR A 75 -10.23 15.52 -17.90
C THR A 75 -9.67 15.76 -16.51
N TYR A 76 -9.75 14.74 -15.68
CA TYR A 76 -9.16 14.69 -14.35
C TYR A 76 -7.99 13.71 -14.34
N LYS A 77 -6.92 14.06 -13.60
CA LYS A 77 -5.72 13.23 -13.44
C LYS A 77 -5.49 12.95 -11.96
N SER A 78 -5.28 11.71 -11.61
CA SER A 78 -5.04 11.29 -10.22
C SER A 78 -3.84 11.99 -9.59
N SER A 79 -2.79 12.27 -10.38
CA SER A 79 -1.57 12.98 -9.94
C SER A 79 -1.84 14.34 -9.31
N ASP A 80 -2.93 15.03 -9.72
CA ASP A 80 -3.30 16.35 -9.21
C ASP A 80 -3.92 16.28 -7.80
N TYR A 81 -4.37 15.09 -7.38
CA TYR A 81 -5.11 14.86 -6.15
C TYR A 81 -4.31 14.04 -5.13
N TYR A 82 -3.53 13.06 -5.56
CA TYR A 82 -2.82 12.14 -4.66
C TYR A 82 -1.76 12.80 -3.79
N ASN A 83 -1.20 13.94 -4.22
CA ASN A 83 -0.11 14.63 -3.52
C ASN A 83 -0.49 16.04 -3.05
N ASN A 84 -1.77 16.37 -2.96
CA ASN A 84 -2.24 17.69 -2.53
C ASN A 84 -2.45 17.82 -1.02
N GLY A 85 -2.14 16.77 -0.25
CA GLY A 85 -2.27 16.71 1.21
C GLY A 85 -3.66 16.31 1.72
N LYS A 86 -4.66 16.20 0.83
CA LYS A 86 -5.99 15.69 1.18
C LYS A 86 -6.05 14.16 1.03
N LEU A 87 -7.12 13.57 1.54
CA LEU A 87 -7.53 12.22 1.17
C LEU A 87 -8.27 12.25 -0.16
N THR A 88 -8.10 11.22 -0.97
CA THR A 88 -8.89 11.02 -2.19
C THR A 88 -9.76 9.78 -2.02
N LEU A 89 -11.08 9.96 -2.08
CA LEU A 89 -12.06 8.88 -2.09
C LEU A 89 -12.45 8.58 -3.54
N VAL A 90 -12.24 7.35 -3.98
CA VAL A 90 -12.65 6.86 -5.29
C VAL A 90 -13.68 5.76 -5.11
N GLU A 91 -14.87 5.94 -5.66
CA GLU A 91 -15.93 4.93 -5.77
C GLU A 91 -15.98 4.37 -7.18
N PHE A 92 -16.11 3.06 -7.31
CA PHE A 92 -16.48 2.37 -8.55
C PHE A 92 -17.93 1.96 -8.48
N PHE A 93 -18.72 2.34 -9.48
CA PHE A 93 -20.16 2.13 -9.49
C PHE A 93 -20.70 1.75 -10.89
N HIS A 94 -21.96 1.32 -10.93
CA HIS A 94 -22.72 1.13 -12.16
C HIS A 94 -24.14 1.66 -11.96
N THR A 95 -24.69 2.34 -12.96
CA THR A 95 -25.97 3.04 -12.84
C THR A 95 -27.16 2.11 -12.58
N GLU A 96 -27.12 0.89 -13.11
CA GLU A 96 -28.17 -0.15 -12.91
C GLU A 96 -27.94 -1.01 -11.66
N CYS A 97 -26.91 -0.73 -10.85
CA CYS A 97 -26.62 -1.48 -9.64
C CYS A 97 -27.49 -0.99 -8.46
N PRO A 98 -28.40 -1.80 -7.91
CA PRO A 98 -29.25 -1.36 -6.79
C PRO A 98 -28.48 -0.96 -5.53
N HIS A 99 -27.36 -1.65 -5.24
CA HIS A 99 -26.51 -1.33 -4.12
C HIS A 99 -25.76 0.00 -4.32
N CYS A 100 -25.37 0.34 -5.55
CA CYS A 100 -24.79 1.64 -5.87
C CYS A 100 -25.81 2.77 -5.70
N GLN A 101 -27.06 2.53 -6.12
CA GLN A 101 -28.16 3.50 -5.91
C GLN A 101 -28.37 3.77 -4.41
N GLN A 102 -28.33 2.74 -3.57
CA GLN A 102 -28.45 2.88 -2.11
C GLN A 102 -27.18 3.54 -1.49
N GLN A 103 -26.00 3.33 -2.08
CA GLN A 103 -24.74 3.92 -1.62
C GLN A 103 -24.72 5.44 -1.80
N THR A 104 -25.54 6.01 -2.69
CA THR A 104 -25.57 7.47 -2.92
C THR A 104 -25.87 8.28 -1.66
N GLU A 105 -26.74 7.79 -0.76
CA GLU A 105 -27.10 8.54 0.46
C GLU A 105 -25.93 8.66 1.45
N PRO A 106 -25.22 7.57 1.85
CA PRO A 106 -24.02 7.71 2.66
C PRO A 106 -22.96 8.61 2.01
N LEU A 107 -22.78 8.53 0.69
CA LEU A 107 -21.78 9.33 -0.02
C LEU A 107 -22.14 10.81 -0.08
N LYS A 108 -23.43 11.16 -0.20
CA LYS A 108 -23.87 12.55 -0.08
C LYS A 108 -23.58 13.14 1.31
N GLU A 109 -23.78 12.35 2.35
CA GLU A 109 -23.48 12.77 3.71
C GLU A 109 -21.97 12.96 3.92
N ILE A 110 -21.14 12.05 3.39
CA ILE A 110 -19.68 12.20 3.36
C ILE A 110 -19.28 13.48 2.61
N TYR A 111 -19.79 13.70 1.40
CA TYR A 111 -19.47 14.89 0.63
C TYR A 111 -19.89 16.18 1.35
N SER A 112 -21.07 16.20 1.95
CA SER A 112 -21.56 17.34 2.71
C SER A 112 -20.66 17.72 3.89
N ASN A 113 -20.13 16.71 4.60
CA ASN A 113 -19.36 16.92 5.81
C ASN A 113 -17.87 17.08 5.58
N TYR A 114 -17.32 16.47 4.49
CA TYR A 114 -15.87 16.34 4.29
C TYR A 114 -15.34 16.96 2.98
N SER A 115 -16.18 17.56 2.12
CA SER A 115 -15.75 18.06 0.80
C SER A 115 -14.64 19.14 0.85
N SER A 116 -14.43 19.79 1.98
CA SER A 116 -13.29 20.70 2.19
C SER A 116 -11.98 19.97 2.51
N GLU A 117 -12.07 18.74 3.02
CA GLU A 117 -10.95 17.95 3.56
C GLU A 117 -10.54 16.80 2.65
N ILE A 118 -11.45 16.31 1.81
CA ILE A 118 -11.21 15.21 0.87
C ILE A 118 -11.55 15.61 -0.56
N ASP A 119 -10.89 14.97 -1.52
CA ASP A 119 -11.30 14.95 -2.90
C ASP A 119 -12.10 13.67 -3.17
N MET A 120 -13.19 13.74 -3.93
CA MET A 120 -14.11 12.63 -4.12
C MET A 120 -14.45 12.45 -5.59
N PHE A 121 -14.39 11.20 -6.05
CA PHE A 121 -14.69 10.79 -7.42
C PHE A 121 -15.53 9.52 -7.43
N SER A 122 -16.53 9.46 -8.32
CA SER A 122 -17.22 8.22 -8.68
C SER A 122 -16.88 7.85 -10.11
N ILE A 123 -16.45 6.60 -10.35
CA ILE A 123 -16.00 6.11 -11.65
C ILE A 123 -16.95 5.01 -12.12
N GLY A 124 -17.57 5.26 -13.27
CA GLY A 124 -18.55 4.34 -13.86
C GLY A 124 -18.24 4.07 -15.33
N GLY A 125 -19.09 3.22 -15.94
CA GLY A 125 -19.00 2.87 -17.35
C GLY A 125 -18.83 1.38 -17.59
N TYR A 126 -17.94 0.73 -16.87
CA TYR A 126 -17.63 -0.68 -17.09
C TYR A 126 -18.77 -1.62 -16.66
N LYS A 127 -19.01 -2.63 -17.48
CA LYS A 127 -20.01 -3.67 -17.23
C LYS A 127 -19.42 -4.80 -16.39
N LEU A 128 -20.19 -5.26 -15.39
CA LEU A 128 -19.96 -6.51 -14.67
C LEU A 128 -21.09 -7.49 -14.92
N GLY A 129 -20.75 -8.74 -15.17
CA GLY A 129 -21.75 -9.80 -15.37
C GLY A 129 -22.65 -9.54 -16.57
N SER A 130 -23.97 -9.50 -16.34
CA SER A 130 -25.01 -9.29 -17.37
C SER A 130 -25.38 -7.83 -17.60
N ASN A 131 -24.80 -6.89 -16.85
CA ASN A 131 -25.11 -5.47 -16.99
C ASN A 131 -24.62 -4.95 -18.35
N LYS A 132 -25.27 -3.90 -18.86
CA LYS A 132 -24.75 -3.16 -20.03
C LYS A 132 -23.58 -2.27 -19.61
N VAL A 133 -22.80 -1.81 -20.58
CA VAL A 133 -21.85 -0.72 -20.37
C VAL A 133 -22.65 0.57 -20.20
N ASP A 134 -22.40 1.33 -19.11
CA ASP A 134 -22.98 2.66 -18.97
C ASP A 134 -22.37 3.61 -20.00
N SER A 135 -23.19 4.43 -20.62
CA SER A 135 -22.72 5.56 -21.41
C SER A 135 -22.45 6.77 -20.51
N LYS A 136 -21.74 7.78 -21.03
CA LYS A 136 -21.60 9.08 -20.33
C LYS A 136 -22.98 9.67 -19.98
N ASN A 137 -23.96 9.54 -20.87
CA ASN A 137 -25.32 10.00 -20.60
C ASN A 137 -26.01 9.23 -19.47
N ASP A 138 -25.82 7.92 -19.35
CA ASP A 138 -26.36 7.15 -18.23
C ASP A 138 -25.76 7.64 -16.90
N ILE A 139 -24.45 7.85 -16.85
CA ILE A 139 -23.74 8.38 -15.67
C ILE A 139 -24.23 9.80 -15.31
N GLN A 140 -24.40 10.67 -16.30
CA GLN A 140 -24.90 12.02 -16.12
C GLN A 140 -26.34 12.02 -15.57
N GLN A 141 -27.20 11.15 -16.12
CA GLN A 141 -28.58 11.00 -15.61
C GLN A 141 -28.58 10.45 -14.17
N PHE A 142 -27.73 9.50 -13.84
CA PHE A 142 -27.57 8.98 -12.49
C PHE A 142 -27.16 10.10 -11.51
N LYS A 143 -26.10 10.85 -11.85
CA LYS A 143 -25.65 12.02 -11.08
C LYS A 143 -26.80 13.02 -10.82
N PHE A 144 -27.55 13.35 -11.85
CA PHE A 144 -28.68 14.27 -11.75
C PHE A 144 -29.83 13.70 -10.90
N GLN A 145 -30.21 12.43 -11.14
CA GLN A 145 -31.32 11.76 -10.44
C GLN A 145 -31.09 11.73 -8.93
N TYR A 146 -29.85 11.43 -8.50
CA TYR A 146 -29.49 11.34 -7.08
C TYR A 146 -28.93 12.66 -6.51
N THR A 147 -28.84 13.72 -7.31
CA THR A 147 -28.34 15.04 -6.87
C THR A 147 -26.92 14.96 -6.29
N LEU A 148 -26.00 14.36 -7.05
CA LEU A 148 -24.61 14.15 -6.66
C LEU A 148 -23.74 15.31 -7.11
N ASN A 149 -23.00 15.93 -6.19
CA ASN A 149 -22.29 17.21 -6.44
C ASN A 149 -20.78 17.08 -6.59
N TRP A 150 -20.26 15.86 -6.82
CA TRP A 150 -18.84 15.60 -7.08
C TRP A 150 -18.64 15.05 -8.49
N PRO A 151 -17.38 15.04 -9.02
CA PRO A 151 -17.11 14.54 -10.35
C PRO A 151 -17.45 13.06 -10.51
N HIS A 152 -18.14 12.73 -11.63
CA HIS A 152 -18.44 11.37 -12.05
C HIS A 152 -17.70 11.09 -13.36
N LEU A 153 -16.70 10.21 -13.27
CA LEU A 153 -15.77 9.91 -14.35
C LEU A 153 -16.20 8.67 -15.13
N TYR A 154 -15.74 8.58 -16.37
CA TYR A 154 -16.12 7.53 -17.30
C TYR A 154 -14.94 6.62 -17.64
N ASP A 155 -15.01 5.36 -17.23
CA ASP A 155 -14.06 4.28 -17.56
C ASP A 155 -14.81 3.14 -18.28
N THR A 156 -14.81 3.19 -19.62
CA THR A 156 -15.53 2.21 -20.47
C THR A 156 -14.97 0.80 -20.34
N ASN A 157 -13.66 0.69 -20.19
CA ASN A 157 -12.96 -0.58 -20.22
C ASN A 157 -12.90 -1.26 -18.87
N GLY A 158 -13.13 -0.49 -17.77
CA GLY A 158 -13.01 -0.95 -16.40
C GLY A 158 -11.59 -1.42 -16.05
N GLU A 159 -10.59 -0.85 -16.73
CA GLU A 159 -9.19 -1.20 -16.49
C GLU A 159 -8.82 -0.79 -15.07
N LEU A 160 -9.15 0.43 -14.69
CA LEU A 160 -8.83 0.96 -13.38
C LEU A 160 -9.46 0.13 -12.23
N MET A 161 -10.74 -0.24 -12.36
CA MET A 161 -11.40 -1.08 -11.36
C MET A 161 -10.70 -2.43 -11.19
N ARG A 162 -10.25 -3.04 -12.30
CA ARG A 162 -9.52 -4.32 -12.28
C ARG A 162 -8.12 -4.17 -11.70
N ASP A 163 -7.44 -3.07 -11.97
CA ASP A 163 -6.10 -2.79 -11.45
C ASP A 163 -6.13 -2.65 -9.93
N TYR A 164 -7.24 -2.11 -9.37
CA TYR A 164 -7.53 -2.16 -7.93
C TYR A 164 -8.00 -3.55 -7.42
N GLY A 165 -8.10 -4.55 -8.30
CA GLY A 165 -8.51 -5.90 -7.92
C GLY A 165 -10.01 -6.07 -7.62
N PHE A 166 -10.85 -5.07 -7.89
CA PHE A 166 -12.27 -5.14 -7.64
C PHE A 166 -13.03 -5.92 -8.72
N ASN A 167 -14.05 -6.65 -8.27
CA ASN A 167 -14.92 -7.47 -9.12
C ASN A 167 -16.42 -7.35 -8.76
N SER A 168 -16.79 -6.36 -7.95
CA SER A 168 -18.17 -6.11 -7.52
C SER A 168 -18.45 -4.61 -7.40
N TYR A 169 -19.73 -4.23 -7.45
CA TYR A 169 -20.21 -2.87 -7.24
C TYR A 169 -21.12 -2.76 -6.00
N PRO A 170 -21.09 -1.64 -5.29
CA PRO A 170 -20.06 -0.62 -5.33
C PRO A 170 -18.72 -1.14 -4.77
N SER A 171 -17.62 -0.52 -5.12
CA SER A 171 -16.32 -0.73 -4.46
C SER A 171 -15.63 0.61 -4.30
N MET A 172 -14.82 0.78 -3.27
CA MET A 172 -14.16 2.06 -3.01
C MET A 172 -12.79 1.91 -2.40
N VAL A 173 -11.98 2.93 -2.66
CA VAL A 173 -10.65 3.11 -2.06
C VAL A 173 -10.54 4.49 -1.45
N LEU A 174 -9.83 4.59 -0.34
CA LEU A 174 -9.39 5.85 0.24
C LEU A 174 -7.86 5.92 0.10
N ILE A 175 -7.39 7.01 -0.46
CA ILE A 175 -5.98 7.19 -0.85
C ILE A 175 -5.40 8.38 -0.09
N LYS A 176 -4.21 8.22 0.47
CA LYS A 176 -3.42 9.29 1.10
C LYS A 176 -2.01 9.29 0.54
N ASN A 177 -1.58 10.41 0.00
CA ASN A 177 -0.23 10.57 -0.58
C ASN A 177 0.13 9.47 -1.60
N GLY A 178 -0.83 9.04 -2.43
CA GLY A 178 -0.64 7.98 -3.42
C GLY A 178 -0.66 6.56 -2.87
N GLU A 179 -0.94 6.36 -1.59
CA GLU A 179 -1.04 5.04 -0.96
C GLU A 179 -2.49 4.72 -0.60
N ILE A 180 -2.92 3.48 -0.84
CA ILE A 180 -4.24 3.00 -0.44
C ILE A 180 -4.23 2.79 1.08
N VAL A 181 -5.06 3.55 1.79
CA VAL A 181 -5.18 3.47 3.25
C VAL A 181 -6.44 2.73 3.71
N TYR A 182 -7.42 2.58 2.83
CA TYR A 182 -8.64 1.79 3.04
C TYR A 182 -9.19 1.32 1.70
N GLU A 183 -9.70 0.11 1.66
CA GLU A 183 -10.43 -0.46 0.53
C GLU A 183 -11.66 -1.23 1.02
N HIS A 184 -12.75 -1.16 0.25
CA HIS A 184 -13.98 -1.85 0.58
C HIS A 184 -14.73 -2.31 -0.68
N SER A 185 -15.21 -3.54 -0.67
CA SER A 185 -16.10 -4.08 -1.70
C SER A 185 -17.50 -4.27 -1.13
N GLY A 186 -18.49 -3.70 -1.78
CA GLY A 186 -19.88 -3.66 -1.33
C GLY A 186 -20.27 -2.31 -0.73
N GLN A 187 -21.46 -2.25 -0.15
CA GLN A 187 -21.96 -1.03 0.49
C GLN A 187 -21.22 -0.76 1.80
N VAL A 188 -20.96 0.51 2.05
CA VAL A 188 -20.38 1.00 3.31
C VAL A 188 -21.27 2.08 3.91
N SER A 189 -21.43 2.06 5.23
CA SER A 189 -22.22 3.08 5.93
C SER A 189 -21.45 4.40 6.05
N TYR A 190 -22.20 5.49 6.29
CA TYR A 190 -21.60 6.79 6.65
C TYR A 190 -20.64 6.66 7.85
N ASP A 191 -21.10 6.01 8.94
CA ASP A 191 -20.32 5.88 10.18
C ASP A 191 -18.98 5.15 9.97
N GLU A 192 -18.96 4.12 9.14
CA GLU A 192 -17.74 3.38 8.82
C GLU A 192 -16.80 4.23 7.97
N LEU A 193 -17.31 4.82 6.90
CA LEU A 193 -16.49 5.61 5.99
C LEU A 193 -15.96 6.89 6.64
N SER A 194 -16.79 7.58 7.44
CA SER A 194 -16.36 8.76 8.21
C SER A 194 -15.28 8.42 9.22
N LYS A 195 -15.36 7.27 9.89
CA LYS A 195 -14.33 6.80 10.82
C LYS A 195 -13.01 6.55 10.12
N GLU A 196 -13.01 5.95 8.91
CA GLU A 196 -11.78 5.75 8.15
C GLU A 196 -11.22 7.08 7.62
N ILE A 197 -12.05 8.02 7.22
CA ILE A 197 -11.62 9.38 6.86
C ILE A 197 -10.95 10.06 8.05
N GLU A 198 -11.60 10.06 9.23
CA GLU A 198 -11.04 10.68 10.45
C GLU A 198 -9.71 10.07 10.90
N LYS A 199 -9.53 8.79 10.67
CA LYS A 199 -8.30 8.05 11.03
C LYS A 199 -7.10 8.43 10.15
N HIS A 200 -7.34 8.80 8.90
CA HIS A 200 -6.29 8.99 7.90
C HIS A 200 -6.10 10.44 7.42
N LYS A 201 -6.96 11.39 7.80
CA LYS A 201 -6.85 12.81 7.44
C LYS A 201 -5.71 13.56 8.16
#